data_05821cfbe63a85798f3456eff3ae03cb
#
_entry.id   05821cfbe63a85798f3456eff3ae03cb
#
_cell.length_a   1.000
_cell.length_b   1.000
_cell.length_c   1.000
_cell.angle_alpha   90.00
_cell.angle_beta   90.00
_cell.angle_gamma   90.00
#
_symmetry.space_group_name_H-M   'P 1'
#
loop_
_entity.id
_entity.type
_entity.pdbx_description
1 polymer ?
#
loop_
_entity_poly.entity_id
_entity_poly.type
_entity_poly.pdbx_seq_one_letter_code
_entity_poly.pdbx_strand_id
1 'polypeptide(L)'
;MLNPFDTSALRDFNLFYVFVGIFASIYGGAGLTWLGTQGYNAAAINAHEQKMSRILGIWRGGFLGMMIILTSAVAYTYTHHGNFAAEAAETRTHLKAEALMDVAPAYAPEQRDTAAVEGAAERLKAEDPARFQTFETIEKQMLVPSVLSDILPVGLLGLFCALMVFLMTSTDSSYMHSWGSILVQDIAMPLRKKPFTPQQQLFWLRVAIGCVAVYAFLFSFFFGQVTYILMFFAITGAIWAGAGAVIVLGLYWPRGTAAGAWVALIVGALIAVGGFALTNAWLGVIYPLLAASPALLGWLTTTVEAISGPFEPYILWRVTPDKFFMNGQELNFLAMISAIGGYVVVSLLTCREKFNMDRMLHRGAYRRDDEKLEPPLYVQAQKKGFLVILKALTGIDNNFTRGDKILSWSVIVWSFGWGFGTFLTIVIWNLISPWPQQWWVNWFFISSIVVASIVGLVSTVWFSIGGTRDLLTMFQRLRKHRADVADDGRVQDGVSAADLPHDQKLSDNA
;
A
#
# COMPACT_ATOMS: atom_id res chain seq x y z
N MET A 1 -2.94 3.43 25.84
CA MET A 1 -3.24 3.30 24.41
C MET A 1 -2.00 3.09 23.54
N LEU A 2 -0.79 3.34 23.99
CA LEU A 2 0.42 3.32 23.18
C LEU A 2 1.33 2.11 23.41
N ASN A 3 1.01 1.27 24.38
CA ASN A 3 1.80 0.07 24.69
C ASN A 3 1.28 -1.12 23.87
N PRO A 4 2.01 -1.61 22.85
CA PRO A 4 1.55 -2.74 22.03
C PRO A 4 1.58 -4.09 22.77
N PHE A 5 2.18 -4.15 23.95
CA PHE A 5 2.15 -5.34 24.82
C PHE A 5 0.90 -5.35 25.72
N ASP A 6 0.19 -4.22 25.86
CA ASP A 6 -1.04 -4.12 26.62
C ASP A 6 -2.24 -4.40 25.71
N THR A 7 -2.75 -5.62 25.81
CA THR A 7 -3.89 -6.08 25.01
C THR A 7 -5.25 -5.65 25.56
N SER A 8 -5.28 -5.01 26.75
CA SER A 8 -6.52 -4.58 27.42
C SER A 8 -7.09 -3.29 26.85
N ALA A 9 -6.24 -2.40 26.34
CA ALA A 9 -6.64 -1.05 25.93
C ALA A 9 -7.25 -0.96 24.52
N LEU A 10 -6.68 -1.67 23.55
CA LEU A 10 -7.16 -1.71 22.18
C LEU A 10 -6.97 -3.10 21.58
N ARG A 11 -8.07 -3.69 21.13
CA ARG A 11 -8.04 -5.02 20.49
C ARG A 11 -7.18 -5.02 19.21
N ASP A 12 -7.27 -3.96 18.42
CA ASP A 12 -6.67 -3.88 17.08
C ASP A 12 -5.31 -3.16 17.08
N PHE A 13 -4.71 -2.93 18.25
CA PHE A 13 -3.37 -2.36 18.38
C PHE A 13 -2.58 -3.12 19.44
N ASN A 14 -1.89 -4.16 19.03
CA ASN A 14 -1.00 -4.95 19.88
C ASN A 14 0.23 -5.41 19.09
N LEU A 15 1.15 -6.13 19.74
CA LEU A 15 2.40 -6.58 19.12
C LEU A 15 2.19 -7.43 17.86
N PHE A 16 1.12 -8.21 17.79
CA PHE A 16 0.79 -9.01 16.60
C PHE A 16 0.53 -8.11 15.38
N TYR A 17 -0.27 -7.05 15.53
CA TYR A 17 -0.57 -6.13 14.42
C TYR A 17 0.64 -5.30 13.99
N VAL A 18 1.53 -4.97 14.92
CA VAL A 18 2.85 -4.37 14.58
C VAL A 18 3.66 -5.33 13.72
N PHE A 19 3.72 -6.62 14.11
CA PHE A 19 4.38 -7.65 13.32
C PHE A 19 3.74 -7.83 11.94
N VAL A 20 2.41 -7.88 11.85
CA VAL A 20 1.69 -7.95 10.57
C VAL A 20 2.01 -6.76 9.68
N GLY A 21 2.06 -5.54 10.24
CA GLY A 21 2.44 -4.33 9.50
C GLY A 21 3.87 -4.38 8.95
N ILE A 22 4.83 -4.85 9.75
CA ILE A 22 6.22 -5.03 9.31
C ILE A 22 6.28 -6.10 8.22
N PHE A 23 5.63 -7.25 8.43
CA PHE A 23 5.58 -8.34 7.46
C PHE A 23 4.97 -7.88 6.12
N ALA A 24 3.84 -7.18 6.15
CA ALA A 24 3.20 -6.63 4.96
C ALA A 24 4.10 -5.62 4.23
N SER A 25 4.84 -4.80 4.97
CA SER A 25 5.77 -3.82 4.39
C SER A 25 6.95 -4.49 3.67
N ILE A 26 7.52 -5.54 4.27
CA ILE A 26 8.60 -6.33 3.67
C ILE A 26 8.06 -7.11 2.46
N TYR A 27 6.94 -7.79 2.65
CA TYR A 27 6.29 -8.61 1.63
C TYR A 27 5.81 -7.79 0.43
N GLY A 28 5.25 -6.61 0.67
CA GLY A 28 4.86 -5.67 -0.36
C GLY A 28 6.05 -5.05 -1.11
N GLY A 29 7.28 -5.26 -0.61
CA GLY A 29 8.52 -4.85 -1.26
C GLY A 29 8.55 -3.37 -1.62
N ALA A 30 8.13 -2.47 -0.71
CA ALA A 30 8.05 -1.03 -0.94
C ALA A 30 7.29 -0.66 -2.24
N GLY A 31 6.18 -1.35 -2.50
CA GLY A 31 5.33 -1.14 -3.67
C GLY A 31 5.77 -1.89 -4.95
N LEU A 32 6.70 -2.85 -4.85
CA LEU A 32 7.06 -3.71 -6.01
C LEU A 32 5.87 -4.55 -6.48
N THR A 33 5.00 -4.92 -5.57
CA THR A 33 3.81 -5.72 -5.86
C THR A 33 2.61 -4.88 -6.32
N TRP A 34 2.71 -3.54 -6.23
CA TRP A 34 1.68 -2.63 -6.69
C TRP A 34 1.83 -2.32 -8.17
N LEU A 35 1.08 -3.04 -8.99
CA LEU A 35 1.16 -2.93 -10.45
C LEU A 35 0.83 -1.53 -10.98
N GLY A 36 -0.04 -0.78 -10.31
CA GLY A 36 -0.39 0.59 -10.68
C GLY A 36 0.77 1.59 -10.71
N THR A 37 1.93 1.24 -10.15
CA THR A 37 3.14 2.09 -10.19
C THR A 37 4.22 1.58 -11.15
N GLN A 38 4.02 0.46 -11.83
CA GLN A 38 5.06 -0.14 -12.69
C GLN A 38 5.39 0.73 -13.90
N GLY A 39 4.45 1.51 -14.42
CA GLY A 39 4.71 2.46 -15.49
C GLY A 39 5.83 3.47 -15.18
N TYR A 40 5.96 3.90 -13.92
CA TYR A 40 7.06 4.78 -13.50
C TYR A 40 8.41 4.07 -13.51
N ASN A 41 8.43 2.80 -13.10
CA ASN A 41 9.65 2.01 -13.08
C ASN A 41 10.18 1.77 -14.50
N ALA A 42 9.28 1.51 -15.44
CA ALA A 42 9.62 1.31 -16.84
C ALA A 42 10.02 2.61 -17.56
N ALA A 43 9.63 3.79 -17.05
CA ALA A 43 9.97 5.08 -17.64
C ALA A 43 11.39 5.58 -17.31
N ALA A 44 12.14 4.89 -16.43
CA ALA A 44 13.52 5.25 -16.10
C ALA A 44 14.46 5.02 -17.30
N ILE A 45 15.41 5.92 -17.50
CA ILE A 45 16.37 5.88 -18.63
C ILE A 45 17.27 4.64 -18.55
N ASN A 46 17.62 4.23 -17.34
CA ASN A 46 18.46 3.07 -17.07
C ASN A 46 18.20 2.48 -15.67
N ALA A 47 18.75 1.32 -15.40
CA ALA A 47 18.58 0.62 -14.13
C ALA A 47 19.13 1.39 -12.92
N HIS A 48 20.19 2.22 -13.09
CA HIS A 48 20.73 3.05 -12.02
C HIS A 48 19.75 4.14 -11.60
N GLU A 49 19.19 4.89 -12.55
CA GLU A 49 18.20 5.92 -12.28
C GLU A 49 16.94 5.35 -11.62
N GLN A 50 16.52 4.15 -12.02
CA GLN A 50 15.40 3.46 -11.40
C GLN A 50 15.70 3.08 -9.94
N LYS A 51 16.91 2.57 -9.64
CA LYS A 51 17.37 2.34 -8.26
C LYS A 51 17.36 3.63 -7.44
N MET A 52 17.94 4.71 -7.95
CA MET A 52 18.00 6.00 -7.26
C MET A 52 16.62 6.57 -6.99
N SER A 53 15.70 6.46 -7.93
CA SER A 53 14.30 6.84 -7.74
C SER A 53 13.64 6.11 -6.56
N ARG A 54 13.92 4.82 -6.37
CA ARG A 54 13.43 4.03 -5.23
C ARG A 54 14.06 4.44 -3.90
N ILE A 55 15.37 4.69 -3.90
CA ILE A 55 16.11 5.16 -2.72
C ILE A 55 15.58 6.53 -2.27
N LEU A 56 15.43 7.46 -3.21
CA LEU A 56 14.85 8.79 -2.94
C LEU A 56 13.40 8.71 -2.49
N GLY A 57 12.63 7.75 -3.01
CA GLY A 57 11.23 7.51 -2.61
C GLY A 57 11.04 7.29 -1.12
N ILE A 58 12.02 6.70 -0.42
CA ILE A 58 11.98 6.49 1.04
C ILE A 58 12.02 7.81 1.78
N TRP A 59 12.93 8.72 1.40
CA TRP A 59 13.01 10.07 1.99
C TRP A 59 11.80 10.94 1.65
N ARG A 60 11.27 10.81 0.44
CA ARG A 60 10.01 11.45 0.06
C ARG A 60 8.84 11.02 0.96
N GLY A 61 8.83 9.75 1.39
CA GLY A 61 7.86 9.23 2.34
C GLY A 61 7.85 9.94 3.69
N GLY A 62 8.95 10.61 4.08
CA GLY A 62 9.03 11.41 5.31
C GLY A 62 8.02 12.53 5.37
N PHE A 63 7.80 13.25 4.25
CA PHE A 63 6.77 14.29 4.16
C PHE A 63 5.35 13.72 4.37
N LEU A 64 5.04 12.61 3.70
CA LEU A 64 3.74 11.94 3.83
C LEU A 64 3.50 11.49 5.28
N GLY A 65 4.50 10.87 5.92
CA GLY A 65 4.43 10.46 7.32
C GLY A 65 4.16 11.65 8.26
N MET A 66 4.87 12.75 8.08
CA MET A 66 4.67 13.98 8.83
C MET A 66 3.22 14.50 8.67
N MET A 67 2.73 14.61 7.44
CA MET A 67 1.37 15.11 7.17
C MET A 67 0.29 14.26 7.85
N ILE A 68 0.37 12.94 7.72
CA ILE A 68 -0.61 12.02 8.33
C ILE A 68 -0.59 12.15 9.84
N ILE A 69 0.59 12.14 10.47
CA ILE A 69 0.71 12.18 11.93
C ILE A 69 0.30 13.53 12.49
N LEU A 70 0.77 14.64 11.91
CA LEU A 70 0.47 15.97 12.42
C LEU A 70 -1.01 16.33 12.26
N THR A 71 -1.62 16.04 11.11
CA THR A 71 -3.07 16.31 10.92
C THR A 71 -3.92 15.50 11.87
N SER A 72 -3.57 14.23 12.11
CA SER A 72 -4.27 13.40 13.09
C SER A 72 -4.07 13.90 14.52
N ALA A 73 -2.84 14.29 14.90
CA ALA A 73 -2.54 14.83 16.22
C ALA A 73 -3.26 16.16 16.48
N VAL A 74 -3.30 17.04 15.48
CA VAL A 74 -4.02 18.32 15.56
C VAL A 74 -5.52 18.09 15.75
N ALA A 75 -6.13 17.21 14.92
CA ALA A 75 -7.55 16.91 15.03
C ALA A 75 -7.89 16.26 16.39
N TYR A 76 -7.08 15.33 16.86
CA TYR A 76 -7.27 14.71 18.17
C TYR A 76 -7.15 15.72 19.31
N THR A 77 -6.13 16.59 19.29
CA THR A 77 -5.91 17.61 20.30
C THR A 77 -7.08 18.60 20.32
N TYR A 78 -7.50 19.09 19.17
CA TYR A 78 -8.64 20.00 19.06
C TYR A 78 -9.92 19.38 19.63
N THR A 79 -10.19 18.13 19.35
CA THR A 79 -11.41 17.46 19.77
C THR A 79 -11.42 16.98 21.22
N HIS A 80 -10.25 16.87 21.92
CA HIS A 80 -10.17 16.29 23.27
C HIS A 80 -9.54 17.20 24.31
N HIS A 81 -8.91 18.32 23.94
CA HIS A 81 -8.28 19.20 24.89
C HIS A 81 -9.28 20.23 25.45
N GLY A 82 -9.28 20.42 26.77
CA GLY A 82 -10.25 21.27 27.47
C GLY A 82 -10.33 22.72 26.97
N ASN A 83 -9.21 23.27 26.46
CA ASN A 83 -9.19 24.64 25.93
C ASN A 83 -10.04 24.83 24.68
N PHE A 84 -10.35 23.76 23.97
CA PHE A 84 -11.15 23.77 22.72
C PHE A 84 -12.52 23.11 22.90
N ALA A 85 -12.96 22.88 24.14
CA ALA A 85 -14.15 22.07 24.41
C ALA A 85 -15.43 22.64 23.79
N ALA A 86 -15.59 23.96 23.78
CA ALA A 86 -16.74 24.63 23.21
C ALA A 86 -16.76 24.54 21.68
N GLU A 87 -15.66 24.94 21.05
CA GLU A 87 -15.47 24.90 19.59
C GLU A 87 -15.55 23.45 19.07
N ALA A 88 -14.92 22.51 19.78
CA ALA A 88 -14.98 21.09 19.41
C ALA A 88 -16.40 20.51 19.51
N ALA A 89 -17.20 20.95 20.47
CA ALA A 89 -18.60 20.53 20.58
C ALA A 89 -19.44 21.07 19.41
N GLU A 90 -19.22 22.33 19.02
CA GLU A 90 -19.87 22.93 17.86
C GLU A 90 -19.52 22.22 16.56
N THR A 91 -18.20 22.00 16.31
CA THR A 91 -17.71 21.26 15.15
C THR A 91 -18.30 19.86 15.06
N ARG A 92 -18.33 19.11 16.15
CA ARG A 92 -18.92 17.77 16.19
C ARG A 92 -20.43 17.79 15.93
N THR A 93 -21.14 18.74 16.49
CA THR A 93 -22.59 18.87 16.28
C THR A 93 -22.89 19.17 14.82
N HIS A 94 -22.16 20.11 14.24
CA HIS A 94 -22.29 20.46 12.82
C HIS A 94 -21.98 19.26 11.91
N LEU A 95 -20.86 18.57 12.15
CA LEU A 95 -20.47 17.41 11.41
C LEU A 95 -21.50 16.28 11.48
N LYS A 96 -22.04 15.99 12.68
CA LYS A 96 -23.09 14.98 12.86
C LYS A 96 -24.39 15.37 12.15
N ALA A 97 -24.77 16.64 12.21
CA ALA A 97 -25.96 17.15 11.53
C ALA A 97 -25.84 17.00 10.00
N GLU A 98 -24.69 17.34 9.43
CA GLU A 98 -24.45 17.18 8.00
C GLU A 98 -24.42 15.71 7.59
N ALA A 99 -23.75 14.84 8.35
CA ALA A 99 -23.72 13.41 8.10
C ALA A 99 -25.13 12.78 8.18
N LEU A 100 -25.97 13.21 9.10
CA LEU A 100 -27.38 12.79 9.17
C LEU A 100 -28.17 13.25 7.96
N MET A 101 -27.99 14.49 7.50
CA MET A 101 -28.68 15.00 6.32
C MET A 101 -28.28 14.23 5.05
N ASP A 102 -27.03 13.81 4.94
CA ASP A 102 -26.51 13.08 3.78
C ASP A 102 -27.00 11.62 3.76
N VAL A 103 -26.90 10.92 4.90
CA VAL A 103 -27.16 9.48 4.99
C VAL A 103 -28.65 9.17 5.27
N ALA A 104 -29.27 9.96 6.12
CA ALA A 104 -30.60 9.69 6.65
C ALA A 104 -31.43 10.97 6.83
N PRO A 105 -31.75 11.68 5.72
CA PRO A 105 -32.43 12.98 5.79
C PRO A 105 -33.78 12.94 6.53
N ALA A 106 -34.45 11.78 6.56
CA ALA A 106 -35.69 11.60 7.32
C ALA A 106 -35.52 11.69 8.84
N TYR A 107 -34.30 11.51 9.34
CA TYR A 107 -33.95 11.61 10.77
C TYR A 107 -33.29 12.95 11.11
N ALA A 108 -32.90 13.73 10.12
CA ALA A 108 -32.19 14.98 10.33
C ALA A 108 -33.09 15.99 11.11
N PRO A 109 -32.62 16.55 12.24
CA PRO A 109 -33.40 17.45 13.01
C PRO A 109 -33.49 18.84 12.34
N GLU A 110 -34.64 19.52 12.48
CA GLU A 110 -34.80 20.91 12.00
C GLU A 110 -33.88 21.89 12.77
N GLN A 111 -33.73 21.65 14.07
CA GLN A 111 -32.80 22.39 14.92
C GLN A 111 -31.49 21.65 15.05
N ARG A 112 -30.38 22.31 14.74
CA ARG A 112 -29.04 21.76 14.79
C ARG A 112 -28.37 21.95 16.15
N ASP A 113 -29.12 21.81 17.23
CA ASP A 113 -28.54 21.76 18.55
C ASP A 113 -28.01 20.36 18.89
N THR A 114 -27.10 20.30 19.85
CA THR A 114 -26.42 19.05 20.21
C THR A 114 -27.40 17.97 20.66
N ALA A 115 -28.42 18.32 21.43
CA ALA A 115 -29.38 17.36 21.98
C ALA A 115 -30.27 16.77 20.88
N ALA A 116 -30.75 17.61 19.95
CA ALA A 116 -31.56 17.16 18.82
C ALA A 116 -30.79 16.26 17.86
N VAL A 117 -29.51 16.61 17.56
CA VAL A 117 -28.65 15.82 16.70
C VAL A 117 -28.29 14.46 17.33
N GLU A 118 -27.98 14.44 18.62
CA GLU A 118 -27.69 13.18 19.32
C GLU A 118 -28.94 12.30 19.44
N GLY A 119 -30.09 12.88 19.76
CA GLY A 119 -31.35 12.16 19.79
C GLY A 119 -31.77 11.58 18.43
N ALA A 120 -31.45 12.28 17.34
CA ALA A 120 -31.67 11.79 15.97
C ALA A 120 -30.72 10.63 15.63
N ALA A 121 -29.46 10.72 16.00
CA ALA A 121 -28.48 9.64 15.80
C ALA A 121 -28.85 8.38 16.59
N GLU A 122 -29.34 8.54 17.83
CA GLU A 122 -29.83 7.41 18.64
C GLU A 122 -31.07 6.73 18.05
N ARG A 123 -32.02 7.52 17.54
CA ARG A 123 -33.18 6.97 16.81
C ARG A 123 -32.75 6.21 15.55
N LEU A 124 -31.85 6.79 14.76
CA LEU A 124 -31.30 6.12 13.58
C LEU A 124 -30.63 4.79 13.95
N LYS A 125 -29.87 4.76 15.04
CA LYS A 125 -29.21 3.55 15.55
C LYS A 125 -30.20 2.44 15.94
N ALA A 126 -31.33 2.85 16.53
CA ALA A 126 -32.35 1.89 16.97
C ALA A 126 -33.19 1.35 15.80
N GLU A 127 -33.54 2.20 14.82
CA GLU A 127 -34.48 1.90 13.75
C GLU A 127 -33.81 1.38 12.48
N ASP A 128 -32.62 1.88 12.14
CA ASP A 128 -31.86 1.47 10.94
C ASP A 128 -30.35 1.35 11.24
N PRO A 129 -29.91 0.26 11.86
CA PRO A 129 -28.49 0.05 12.21
C PRO A 129 -27.54 0.09 11.00
N ALA A 130 -28.01 -0.28 9.80
CA ALA A 130 -27.18 -0.30 8.60
C ALA A 130 -26.86 1.15 8.14
N ARG A 131 -27.85 2.03 8.13
CA ARG A 131 -27.62 3.45 7.84
C ARG A 131 -26.85 4.13 8.96
N PHE A 132 -27.09 3.76 10.21
CA PHE A 132 -26.30 4.27 11.34
C PHE A 132 -24.82 3.95 11.19
N GLN A 133 -24.46 2.76 10.72
CA GLN A 133 -23.08 2.39 10.44
C GLN A 133 -22.46 3.28 9.35
N THR A 134 -23.22 3.60 8.31
CA THR A 134 -22.78 4.53 7.26
C THR A 134 -22.58 5.95 7.82
N PHE A 135 -23.53 6.43 8.63
CA PHE A 135 -23.44 7.71 9.33
C PHE A 135 -22.19 7.80 10.21
N GLU A 136 -21.95 6.80 11.08
CA GLU A 136 -20.76 6.74 11.94
C GLU A 136 -19.46 6.72 11.13
N THR A 137 -19.48 6.09 9.97
CA THR A 137 -18.33 6.05 9.05
C THR A 137 -18.03 7.42 8.47
N ILE A 138 -19.05 8.14 7.99
CA ILE A 138 -18.91 9.50 7.45
C ILE A 138 -18.44 10.46 8.53
N GLU A 139 -19.05 10.42 9.71
CA GLU A 139 -18.63 11.24 10.85
C GLU A 139 -17.13 11.07 11.15
N LYS A 140 -16.66 9.82 11.24
CA LYS A 140 -15.24 9.56 11.51
C LYS A 140 -14.30 9.98 10.37
N GLN A 141 -14.72 9.78 9.13
CA GLN A 141 -13.91 10.15 7.96
C GLN A 141 -13.82 11.66 7.76
N MET A 142 -14.90 12.39 8.06
CA MET A 142 -14.95 13.84 7.90
C MET A 142 -14.42 14.63 9.09
N LEU A 143 -14.09 13.97 10.20
CA LEU A 143 -13.62 14.63 11.42
C LEU A 143 -12.36 15.48 11.17
N VAL A 144 -11.34 14.91 10.53
CA VAL A 144 -10.08 15.62 10.26
C VAL A 144 -10.29 16.79 9.29
N PRO A 145 -10.96 16.62 8.14
CA PRO A 145 -11.28 17.74 7.25
C PRO A 145 -12.07 18.86 7.95
N SER A 146 -13.09 18.52 8.75
CA SER A 146 -13.90 19.51 9.48
C SER A 146 -13.07 20.31 10.48
N VAL A 147 -12.26 19.62 11.29
CA VAL A 147 -11.34 20.30 12.23
C VAL A 147 -10.35 21.20 11.50
N LEU A 148 -9.81 20.77 10.37
CA LEU A 148 -8.89 21.60 9.58
C LEU A 148 -9.58 22.82 8.98
N SER A 149 -10.87 22.70 8.59
CA SER A 149 -11.65 23.84 8.10
C SER A 149 -11.87 24.92 9.16
N ASP A 150 -11.98 24.53 10.42
CA ASP A 150 -12.19 25.44 11.54
C ASP A 150 -10.87 26.11 12.01
N ILE A 151 -9.76 25.37 11.98
CA ILE A 151 -8.47 25.85 12.48
C ILE A 151 -7.71 26.68 11.44
N LEU A 152 -7.79 26.29 10.15
CA LEU A 152 -7.00 26.94 9.12
C LEU A 152 -7.59 28.30 8.70
N PRO A 153 -6.79 29.38 8.67
CA PRO A 153 -7.21 30.63 8.04
C PRO A 153 -7.64 30.43 6.58
N VAL A 154 -8.64 31.21 6.13
CA VAL A 154 -9.28 31.06 4.80
C VAL A 154 -8.28 30.90 3.65
N GLY A 155 -7.19 31.69 3.63
CA GLY A 155 -6.17 31.59 2.58
C GLY A 155 -5.40 30.28 2.61
N LEU A 156 -5.03 29.78 3.80
CA LEU A 156 -4.35 28.50 3.97
C LEU A 156 -5.31 27.32 3.70
N LEU A 157 -6.57 27.45 4.09
CA LEU A 157 -7.59 26.45 3.76
C LEU A 157 -7.77 26.31 2.25
N GLY A 158 -7.85 27.44 1.52
CA GLY A 158 -7.92 27.42 0.05
C GLY A 158 -6.70 26.75 -0.60
N LEU A 159 -5.50 27.05 -0.09
CA LEU A 159 -4.27 26.40 -0.55
C LEU A 159 -4.27 24.89 -0.23
N PHE A 160 -4.74 24.50 0.94
CA PHE A 160 -4.86 23.09 1.33
C PHE A 160 -5.86 22.34 0.42
N CYS A 161 -7.03 22.93 0.15
CA CYS A 161 -8.01 22.37 -0.77
C CYS A 161 -7.44 22.21 -2.20
N ALA A 162 -6.73 23.24 -2.69
CA ALA A 162 -6.05 23.15 -3.98
C ALA A 162 -5.01 22.03 -4.01
N LEU A 163 -4.23 21.88 -2.94
CA LEU A 163 -3.26 20.79 -2.79
C LEU A 163 -3.95 19.42 -2.85
N MET A 164 -5.07 19.24 -2.17
CA MET A 164 -5.84 17.97 -2.19
C MET A 164 -6.35 17.65 -3.61
N VAL A 165 -6.89 18.64 -4.33
CA VAL A 165 -7.34 18.46 -5.72
C VAL A 165 -6.16 18.08 -6.65
N PHE A 166 -5.00 18.72 -6.50
CA PHE A 166 -3.82 18.38 -7.27
C PHE A 166 -3.29 16.97 -6.96
N LEU A 167 -3.27 16.56 -5.69
CA LEU A 167 -2.88 15.22 -5.28
C LEU A 167 -3.81 14.17 -5.86
N MET A 168 -5.12 14.37 -5.78
CA MET A 168 -6.12 13.48 -6.36
C MET A 168 -5.92 13.35 -7.88
N THR A 169 -5.87 14.47 -8.60
CA THR A 169 -5.69 14.48 -10.06
C THR A 169 -4.39 13.83 -10.49
N SER A 170 -3.30 14.09 -9.77
CA SER A 170 -1.98 13.50 -10.03
C SER A 170 -1.99 11.98 -9.82
N THR A 171 -2.63 11.52 -8.77
CA THR A 171 -2.72 10.10 -8.44
C THR A 171 -3.58 9.36 -9.47
N ASP A 172 -4.79 9.83 -9.72
CA ASP A 172 -5.74 9.18 -10.63
C ASP A 172 -5.21 9.11 -12.06
N SER A 173 -4.65 10.20 -12.58
CA SER A 173 -4.07 10.23 -13.93
C SER A 173 -2.93 9.21 -14.07
N SER A 174 -2.12 9.09 -13.05
CA SER A 174 -0.98 8.18 -13.03
C SER A 174 -1.40 6.71 -12.97
N TYR A 175 -2.38 6.38 -12.12
CA TYR A 175 -2.91 5.02 -12.04
C TYR A 175 -3.66 4.62 -13.31
N MET A 176 -4.52 5.49 -13.84
CA MET A 176 -5.23 5.22 -15.09
C MET A 176 -4.26 4.96 -16.25
N HIS A 177 -3.19 5.75 -16.35
CA HIS A 177 -2.14 5.53 -17.34
C HIS A 177 -1.41 4.20 -17.14
N SER A 178 -0.99 3.88 -15.91
CA SER A 178 -0.28 2.63 -15.62
C SER A 178 -1.13 1.40 -15.93
N TRP A 179 -2.38 1.36 -15.49
CA TRP A 179 -3.29 0.26 -15.80
C TRP A 179 -3.62 0.17 -17.28
N GLY A 180 -3.81 1.32 -17.96
CA GLY A 180 -3.99 1.37 -19.40
C GLY A 180 -2.79 0.81 -20.16
N SER A 181 -1.57 1.14 -19.70
CA SER A 181 -0.33 0.59 -20.28
C SER A 181 -0.24 -0.92 -20.11
N ILE A 182 -0.54 -1.45 -18.94
CA ILE A 182 -0.55 -2.90 -18.65
C ILE A 182 -1.56 -3.61 -19.57
N LEU A 183 -2.78 -3.07 -19.73
CA LEU A 183 -3.78 -3.65 -20.63
C LEU A 183 -3.30 -3.73 -22.08
N VAL A 184 -2.60 -2.72 -22.55
CA VAL A 184 -2.10 -2.70 -23.93
C VAL A 184 -0.85 -3.56 -24.09
N GLN A 185 0.17 -3.38 -23.21
CA GLN A 185 1.48 -4.01 -23.37
C GLN A 185 1.48 -5.47 -22.92
N ASP A 186 0.85 -5.79 -21.81
CA ASP A 186 0.94 -7.13 -21.22
C ASP A 186 -0.22 -8.05 -21.62
N ILE A 187 -1.34 -7.49 -22.08
CA ILE A 187 -2.51 -8.28 -22.52
C ILE A 187 -2.72 -8.19 -24.03
N ALA A 188 -2.91 -6.98 -24.57
CA ALA A 188 -3.30 -6.83 -25.97
C ALA A 188 -2.15 -7.17 -26.95
N MET A 189 -0.93 -6.71 -26.65
CA MET A 189 0.22 -6.95 -27.53
C MET A 189 0.60 -8.42 -27.66
N PRO A 190 0.69 -9.23 -26.58
CA PRO A 190 0.99 -10.66 -26.68
C PRO A 190 -0.08 -11.47 -27.44
N LEU A 191 -1.33 -11.03 -27.41
CA LEU A 191 -2.44 -11.69 -28.12
C LEU A 191 -2.45 -11.40 -29.62
N ARG A 192 -1.74 -10.37 -30.06
CA ARG A 192 -1.67 -10.00 -31.48
C ARG A 192 -0.49 -10.66 -32.18
N LYS A 193 -0.72 -11.13 -33.39
CA LYS A 193 0.33 -11.67 -34.29
C LYS A 193 1.18 -10.58 -34.95
N LYS A 194 0.57 -9.39 -35.22
CA LYS A 194 1.25 -8.26 -35.85
C LYS A 194 1.51 -7.13 -34.87
N PRO A 195 2.67 -6.45 -34.93
CA PRO A 195 2.98 -5.30 -34.09
C PRO A 195 1.98 -4.16 -34.28
N PHE A 196 1.85 -3.32 -33.28
CA PHE A 196 1.08 -2.07 -33.39
C PHE A 196 1.91 -1.04 -34.15
N THR A 197 1.28 -0.26 -35.01
CA THR A 197 1.88 1.01 -35.42
C THR A 197 1.84 1.99 -34.25
N PRO A 198 2.75 2.97 -34.15
CA PRO A 198 2.75 3.95 -33.06
C PRO A 198 1.40 4.66 -32.87
N GLN A 199 0.70 4.95 -33.97
CA GLN A 199 -0.64 5.55 -33.93
C GLN A 199 -1.68 4.59 -33.34
N GLN A 200 -1.64 3.32 -33.73
CA GLN A 200 -2.52 2.29 -33.16
C GLN A 200 -2.27 2.07 -31.70
N GLN A 201 -1.00 2.02 -31.28
CA GLN A 201 -0.63 1.85 -29.87
C GLN A 201 -1.14 3.00 -29.01
N LEU A 202 -0.97 4.25 -29.46
CA LEU A 202 -1.50 5.43 -28.77
C LEU A 202 -3.03 5.44 -28.73
N PHE A 203 -3.68 5.02 -29.80
CA PHE A 203 -5.16 4.91 -29.83
C PHE A 203 -5.65 3.89 -28.79
N TRP A 204 -5.10 2.68 -28.82
CA TRP A 204 -5.48 1.63 -27.86
C TRP A 204 -5.13 1.99 -26.42
N LEU A 205 -4.01 2.70 -26.19
CA LEU A 205 -3.66 3.21 -24.87
C LEU A 205 -4.72 4.20 -24.36
N ARG A 206 -5.17 5.13 -25.20
CA ARG A 206 -6.24 6.08 -24.83
C ARG A 206 -7.56 5.38 -24.56
N VAL A 207 -7.92 4.38 -25.36
CA VAL A 207 -9.12 3.55 -25.14
C VAL A 207 -9.00 2.80 -23.80
N ALA A 208 -7.86 2.17 -23.53
CA ALA A 208 -7.63 1.44 -22.29
C ALA A 208 -7.70 2.36 -21.06
N ILE A 209 -7.09 3.55 -21.12
CA ILE A 209 -7.18 4.57 -20.05
C ILE A 209 -8.66 4.96 -19.84
N GLY A 210 -9.41 5.19 -20.89
CA GLY A 210 -10.85 5.50 -20.83
C GLY A 210 -11.65 4.37 -20.17
N CYS A 211 -11.38 3.12 -20.55
CA CYS A 211 -12.01 1.95 -19.91
C CYS A 211 -11.70 1.86 -18.42
N VAL A 212 -10.45 2.10 -18.02
CA VAL A 212 -10.06 2.13 -16.59
C VAL A 212 -10.78 3.25 -15.84
N ALA A 213 -10.90 4.44 -16.46
CA ALA A 213 -11.63 5.56 -15.85
C ALA A 213 -13.12 5.24 -15.64
N VAL A 214 -13.76 4.67 -16.67
CA VAL A 214 -15.16 4.23 -16.58
C VAL A 214 -15.33 3.15 -15.52
N TYR A 215 -14.44 2.17 -15.47
CA TYR A 215 -14.46 1.14 -14.45
C TYR A 215 -14.33 1.73 -13.03
N ALA A 216 -13.37 2.64 -12.82
CA ALA A 216 -13.16 3.29 -11.53
C ALA A 216 -14.40 4.10 -11.10
N PHE A 217 -15.01 4.84 -12.04
CA PHE A 217 -16.23 5.58 -11.79
C PHE A 217 -17.40 4.66 -11.41
N LEU A 218 -17.65 3.61 -12.18
CA LEU A 218 -18.71 2.65 -11.89
C LEU A 218 -18.47 1.93 -10.58
N PHE A 219 -17.24 1.52 -10.30
CA PHE A 219 -16.88 0.90 -9.04
C PHE A 219 -17.19 1.84 -7.86
N SER A 220 -16.72 3.09 -7.91
CA SER A 220 -17.00 4.08 -6.86
C SER A 220 -18.50 4.38 -6.71
N PHE A 221 -19.24 4.39 -7.81
CA PHE A 221 -20.68 4.66 -7.81
C PHE A 221 -21.48 3.52 -7.16
N PHE A 222 -21.15 2.26 -7.48
CA PHE A 222 -21.90 1.10 -6.98
C PHE A 222 -21.46 0.60 -5.61
N PHE A 223 -20.19 0.76 -5.26
CA PHE A 223 -19.66 0.21 -4.01
C PHE A 223 -19.64 1.21 -2.84
N GLY A 224 -20.08 2.43 -3.06
CA GLY A 224 -20.28 3.41 -2.00
C GLY A 224 -19.10 3.59 -1.06
N GLN A 225 -19.37 4.03 0.17
CA GLN A 225 -18.34 4.21 1.18
C GLN A 225 -18.07 2.90 1.93
N VAL A 226 -16.79 2.53 2.01
CA VAL A 226 -16.34 1.38 2.79
C VAL A 226 -16.22 1.79 4.25
N THR A 227 -16.84 1.04 5.16
CA THR A 227 -16.96 1.34 6.59
C THR A 227 -15.62 1.58 7.31
N TYR A 228 -14.53 0.96 6.81
CA TYR A 228 -13.19 1.14 7.34
C TYR A 228 -12.17 1.26 6.20
N ILE A 229 -11.35 2.31 6.25
CA ILE A 229 -10.22 2.45 5.31
C ILE A 229 -9.28 1.24 5.37
N LEU A 230 -9.12 0.63 6.55
CA LEU A 230 -8.37 -0.62 6.73
C LEU A 230 -8.98 -1.78 5.93
N MET A 231 -10.30 -1.78 5.72
CA MET A 231 -10.97 -2.79 4.93
C MET A 231 -10.78 -2.60 3.43
N PHE A 232 -10.72 -1.35 2.98
CA PHE A 232 -10.28 -1.04 1.61
C PHE A 232 -8.84 -1.51 1.37
N PHE A 233 -7.94 -1.31 2.33
CA PHE A 233 -6.59 -1.87 2.27
C PHE A 233 -6.58 -3.41 2.29
N ALA A 234 -7.49 -4.05 2.99
CA ALA A 234 -7.61 -5.51 2.96
C ALA A 234 -8.04 -6.02 1.59
N ILE A 235 -8.97 -5.35 0.91
CA ILE A 235 -9.41 -5.72 -0.45
C ILE A 235 -8.27 -5.49 -1.46
N THR A 236 -7.62 -4.34 -1.39
CA THR A 236 -6.46 -4.05 -2.24
C THR A 236 -5.28 -4.95 -1.89
N GLY A 237 -5.13 -5.31 -0.63
CA GLY A 237 -4.20 -6.32 -0.14
C GLY A 237 -4.43 -7.71 -0.75
N ALA A 238 -5.65 -8.01 -1.20
CA ALA A 238 -5.95 -9.25 -1.93
C ALA A 238 -5.13 -9.40 -3.20
N ILE A 239 -5.03 -8.33 -3.96
CA ILE A 239 -4.22 -8.30 -5.18
C ILE A 239 -2.74 -8.41 -4.79
N TRP A 240 -2.32 -7.76 -3.71
CA TRP A 240 -0.93 -7.78 -3.24
C TRP A 240 -0.53 -9.12 -2.64
N ALA A 241 -1.44 -9.81 -1.95
CA ALA A 241 -1.13 -11.06 -1.29
C ALA A 241 -0.63 -12.11 -2.28
N GLY A 242 -1.33 -12.30 -3.39
CA GLY A 242 -0.89 -13.21 -4.46
C GLY A 242 0.33 -12.68 -5.23
N ALA A 243 0.29 -11.42 -5.66
CA ALA A 243 1.36 -10.81 -6.44
C ALA A 243 2.69 -10.74 -5.66
N GLY A 244 2.66 -10.52 -4.35
CA GLY A 244 3.86 -10.52 -3.51
C GLY A 244 4.58 -11.86 -3.53
N ALA A 245 3.86 -12.96 -3.35
CA ALA A 245 4.45 -14.31 -3.45
C ALA A 245 5.09 -14.55 -4.82
N VAL A 246 4.36 -14.22 -5.89
CA VAL A 246 4.82 -14.44 -7.27
C VAL A 246 6.07 -13.62 -7.58
N ILE A 247 6.08 -12.32 -7.24
CA ILE A 247 7.20 -11.44 -7.58
C ILE A 247 8.43 -11.78 -6.72
N VAL A 248 8.28 -11.85 -5.39
CA VAL A 248 9.41 -12.06 -4.49
C VAL A 248 10.02 -13.45 -4.73
N LEU A 249 9.20 -14.49 -4.70
CA LEU A 249 9.71 -15.84 -4.89
C LEU A 249 10.13 -16.10 -6.35
N GLY A 250 9.43 -15.53 -7.33
CA GLY A 250 9.79 -15.63 -8.74
C GLY A 250 11.16 -15.01 -9.07
N LEU A 251 11.56 -13.94 -8.37
CA LEU A 251 12.86 -13.28 -8.56
C LEU A 251 14.02 -13.96 -7.83
N TYR A 252 13.75 -14.70 -6.75
CA TYR A 252 14.81 -15.24 -5.90
C TYR A 252 14.83 -16.77 -5.79
N TRP A 253 13.75 -17.45 -6.20
CA TRP A 253 13.61 -18.88 -6.02
C TRP A 253 13.51 -19.65 -7.35
N PRO A 254 14.52 -20.44 -7.75
CA PRO A 254 14.58 -21.06 -9.08
C PRO A 254 13.58 -22.21 -9.30
N ARG A 255 12.84 -22.63 -8.29
CA ARG A 255 11.82 -23.68 -8.41
C ARG A 255 10.40 -23.14 -8.58
N GLY A 256 10.22 -21.82 -8.66
CA GLY A 256 8.94 -21.21 -8.92
C GLY A 256 8.34 -21.66 -10.27
N THR A 257 7.04 -21.97 -10.28
CA THR A 257 6.33 -22.41 -11.48
C THR A 257 5.12 -21.53 -11.78
N ALA A 258 4.70 -21.49 -13.05
CA ALA A 258 3.48 -20.77 -13.44
C ALA A 258 2.24 -21.32 -12.72
N ALA A 259 2.14 -22.63 -12.49
CA ALA A 259 1.04 -23.22 -11.72
C ALA A 259 1.03 -22.71 -10.27
N GLY A 260 2.19 -22.64 -9.61
CA GLY A 260 2.32 -22.05 -8.28
C GLY A 260 1.91 -20.58 -8.26
N ALA A 261 2.30 -19.79 -9.28
CA ALA A 261 1.93 -18.39 -9.41
C ALA A 261 0.40 -18.21 -9.52
N TRP A 262 -0.26 -19.00 -10.35
CA TRP A 262 -1.71 -18.96 -10.47
C TRP A 262 -2.42 -19.31 -9.15
N VAL A 263 -1.96 -20.35 -8.46
CA VAL A 263 -2.53 -20.73 -7.16
C VAL A 263 -2.35 -19.61 -6.13
N ALA A 264 -1.18 -18.97 -6.06
CA ALA A 264 -0.95 -17.84 -5.16
C ALA A 264 -1.90 -16.67 -5.44
N LEU A 265 -2.06 -16.28 -6.71
CA LEU A 265 -2.95 -15.19 -7.11
C LEU A 265 -4.41 -15.51 -6.78
N ILE A 266 -4.87 -16.72 -7.12
CA ILE A 266 -6.26 -17.14 -6.90
C ILE A 266 -6.55 -17.25 -5.40
N VAL A 267 -5.70 -17.92 -4.62
CA VAL A 267 -5.90 -18.10 -3.17
C VAL A 267 -5.86 -16.76 -2.44
N GLY A 268 -4.88 -15.90 -2.76
CA GLY A 268 -4.81 -14.55 -2.18
C GLY A 268 -6.07 -13.73 -2.46
N ALA A 269 -6.53 -13.72 -3.71
CA ALA A 269 -7.74 -13.01 -4.11
C ALA A 269 -9.01 -13.59 -3.47
N LEU A 270 -9.15 -14.93 -3.43
CA LEU A 270 -10.32 -15.58 -2.83
C LEU A 270 -10.45 -15.29 -1.33
N ILE A 271 -9.34 -15.35 -0.58
CA ILE A 271 -9.37 -15.10 0.86
C ILE A 271 -9.73 -13.64 1.13
N ALA A 272 -9.19 -12.71 0.39
CA ALA A 272 -9.43 -11.31 0.67
C ALA A 272 -10.79 -10.82 0.14
N VAL A 273 -11.19 -11.17 -1.09
CA VAL A 273 -12.53 -10.85 -1.61
C VAL A 273 -13.61 -11.61 -0.84
N GLY A 274 -13.37 -12.89 -0.54
CA GLY A 274 -14.26 -13.70 0.29
C GLY A 274 -14.38 -13.14 1.71
N GLY A 275 -13.27 -12.79 2.35
CA GLY A 275 -13.25 -12.14 3.67
C GLY A 275 -14.02 -10.83 3.68
N PHE A 276 -13.84 -9.99 2.65
CA PHE A 276 -14.60 -8.77 2.47
C PHE A 276 -16.10 -9.04 2.34
N ALA A 277 -16.49 -9.96 1.46
CA ALA A 277 -17.89 -10.33 1.28
C ALA A 277 -18.52 -10.88 2.57
N LEU A 278 -17.79 -11.75 3.29
CA LEU A 278 -18.23 -12.30 4.57
C LEU A 278 -18.40 -11.21 5.62
N THR A 279 -17.49 -10.26 5.72
CA THR A 279 -17.58 -9.17 6.70
C THR A 279 -18.77 -8.26 6.41
N ASN A 280 -19.01 -7.90 5.15
CA ASN A 280 -20.15 -7.04 4.79
C ASN A 280 -21.49 -7.75 4.91
N ALA A 281 -21.56 -9.03 4.57
CA ALA A 281 -22.78 -9.82 4.66
C ALA A 281 -23.04 -10.39 6.07
N TRP A 282 -22.11 -10.21 7.02
CA TRP A 282 -22.17 -10.87 8.33
C TRP A 282 -23.43 -10.54 9.10
N LEU A 283 -23.66 -9.26 9.35
CA LEU A 283 -24.78 -8.77 10.14
C LEU A 283 -26.15 -9.07 9.47
N GLY A 284 -26.24 -8.80 8.17
CA GLY A 284 -27.52 -8.84 7.45
C GLY A 284 -27.94 -10.22 6.96
N VAL A 285 -26.99 -11.12 6.71
CA VAL A 285 -27.28 -12.41 6.05
C VAL A 285 -26.64 -13.58 6.79
N ILE A 286 -25.33 -13.54 7.04
CA ILE A 286 -24.59 -14.75 7.47
C ILE A 286 -24.90 -15.10 8.90
N TYR A 287 -24.79 -14.15 9.83
CA TYR A 287 -25.06 -14.42 11.24
C TYR A 287 -26.52 -14.83 11.50
N PRO A 288 -27.56 -14.19 10.91
CA PRO A 288 -28.95 -14.68 11.02
C PRO A 288 -29.14 -16.09 10.52
N LEU A 289 -28.51 -16.48 9.40
CA LEU A 289 -28.56 -17.86 8.89
C LEU A 289 -27.87 -18.85 9.83
N LEU A 290 -26.74 -18.49 10.43
CA LEU A 290 -26.04 -19.30 11.41
C LEU A 290 -26.85 -19.43 12.71
N ALA A 291 -27.46 -18.33 13.16
CA ALA A 291 -28.31 -18.32 14.36
C ALA A 291 -29.59 -19.18 14.21
N ALA A 292 -30.09 -19.35 12.97
CA ALA A 292 -31.20 -20.27 12.68
C ALA A 292 -30.81 -21.75 12.89
N SER A 293 -29.50 -22.09 12.96
CA SER A 293 -29.02 -23.43 13.23
C SER A 293 -28.04 -23.42 14.42
N PRO A 294 -28.53 -23.61 15.67
CA PRO A 294 -27.71 -23.58 16.89
C PRO A 294 -26.53 -24.55 16.87
N ALA A 295 -26.68 -25.70 16.21
CA ALA A 295 -25.62 -26.70 16.09
C ALA A 295 -24.47 -26.16 15.21
N LEU A 296 -24.77 -25.49 14.09
CA LEU A 296 -23.80 -24.92 13.19
C LEU A 296 -23.10 -23.72 13.83
N LEU A 297 -23.85 -22.86 14.50
CA LEU A 297 -23.30 -21.71 15.24
C LEU A 297 -22.37 -22.17 16.36
N GLY A 298 -22.80 -23.20 17.16
CA GLY A 298 -21.96 -23.76 18.21
C GLY A 298 -20.68 -24.42 17.69
N TRP A 299 -20.78 -25.17 16.60
CA TRP A 299 -19.59 -25.74 15.93
C TRP A 299 -18.62 -24.64 15.44
N LEU A 300 -19.14 -23.61 14.77
CA LEU A 300 -18.32 -22.50 14.29
C LEU A 300 -17.64 -21.78 15.46
N THR A 301 -18.38 -21.44 16.52
CA THR A 301 -17.84 -20.77 17.71
C THR A 301 -16.72 -21.59 18.34
N THR A 302 -16.95 -22.86 18.61
CA THR A 302 -15.96 -23.76 19.20
C THR A 302 -14.72 -23.89 18.31
N THR A 303 -14.90 -24.01 16.98
CA THR A 303 -13.79 -24.14 16.04
C THR A 303 -12.96 -22.86 15.98
N VAL A 304 -13.60 -21.71 15.88
CA VAL A 304 -12.94 -20.40 15.79
C VAL A 304 -12.17 -20.09 17.09
N GLU A 305 -12.76 -20.36 18.25
CA GLU A 305 -12.11 -20.19 19.55
C GLU A 305 -10.95 -21.18 19.76
N ALA A 306 -11.09 -22.42 19.32
CA ALA A 306 -10.01 -23.39 19.38
C ALA A 306 -8.81 -23.01 18.51
N ILE A 307 -9.04 -22.40 17.34
CA ILE A 307 -7.97 -21.93 16.44
C ILE A 307 -7.26 -20.70 17.02
N SER A 308 -8.02 -19.74 17.60
CA SER A 308 -7.43 -18.51 18.14
C SER A 308 -6.85 -18.69 19.54
N GLY A 309 -7.31 -19.67 20.31
CA GLY A 309 -6.89 -19.89 21.70
C GLY A 309 -5.38 -19.92 21.95
N PRO A 310 -4.58 -20.61 21.12
CA PRO A 310 -3.11 -20.61 21.28
C PRO A 310 -2.45 -19.25 21.11
N PHE A 311 -3.15 -18.27 20.51
CA PHE A 311 -2.64 -16.93 20.22
C PHE A 311 -3.18 -15.86 21.18
N GLU A 312 -4.00 -16.24 22.16
CA GLU A 312 -4.41 -15.31 23.20
C GLU A 312 -3.20 -14.79 23.98
N PRO A 313 -3.20 -13.53 24.40
CA PRO A 313 -4.25 -12.52 24.29
C PRO A 313 -4.17 -11.66 23.02
N TYR A 314 -3.26 -11.94 22.10
CA TYR A 314 -2.99 -11.09 20.93
C TYR A 314 -4.03 -11.24 19.80
N ILE A 315 -4.56 -12.45 19.61
CA ILE A 315 -5.62 -12.75 18.65
C ILE A 315 -6.79 -13.36 19.44
N LEU A 316 -7.95 -12.72 19.32
CA LEU A 316 -9.17 -13.12 20.00
C LEU A 316 -10.30 -13.20 18.96
N TRP A 317 -10.53 -14.38 18.41
CA TRP A 317 -11.66 -14.61 17.53
C TRP A 317 -12.87 -15.05 18.32
N ARG A 318 -13.94 -14.26 18.29
CA ARG A 318 -15.21 -14.58 18.93
C ARG A 318 -16.33 -14.36 17.93
N VAL A 319 -17.19 -15.35 17.78
CA VAL A 319 -18.37 -15.25 16.92
C VAL A 319 -19.43 -14.45 17.65
N THR A 320 -19.69 -13.23 17.15
CA THR A 320 -20.67 -12.30 17.71
C THR A 320 -21.66 -11.86 16.62
N PRO A 321 -22.87 -11.43 16.98
CA PRO A 321 -23.82 -10.91 15.99
C PRO A 321 -23.34 -9.65 15.30
N ASP A 322 -22.60 -8.79 16.02
CA ASP A 322 -22.31 -7.41 15.61
C ASP A 322 -21.28 -7.30 14.50
N LYS A 323 -20.30 -8.22 14.47
CA LYS A 323 -19.20 -8.17 13.51
C LYS A 323 -18.59 -9.54 13.22
N PHE A 324 -18.01 -9.66 12.04
CA PHE A 324 -17.21 -10.82 11.67
C PHE A 324 -16.01 -10.98 12.62
N PHE A 325 -15.65 -12.22 12.96
CA PHE A 325 -14.66 -12.53 13.99
C PHE A 325 -13.23 -12.15 13.61
N MET A 326 -12.91 -12.01 12.32
CA MET A 326 -11.60 -11.53 11.82
C MET A 326 -11.69 -10.08 11.36
N ASN A 327 -10.65 -9.32 11.63
CA ASN A 327 -10.52 -7.98 11.07
C ASN A 327 -9.75 -7.97 9.74
N GLY A 328 -9.73 -6.80 9.05
CA GLY A 328 -9.09 -6.68 7.74
C GLY A 328 -7.58 -6.95 7.73
N GLN A 329 -6.87 -6.69 8.84
CA GLN A 329 -5.42 -6.96 8.93
C GLN A 329 -5.15 -8.46 9.08
N GLU A 330 -5.97 -9.17 9.86
CA GLU A 330 -5.91 -10.63 10.02
C GLU A 330 -6.22 -11.33 8.70
N LEU A 331 -7.26 -10.88 7.98
CA LEU A 331 -7.61 -11.40 6.65
C LEU A 331 -6.48 -11.17 5.64
N ASN A 332 -5.86 -9.99 5.64
CA ASN A 332 -4.74 -9.69 4.77
C ASN A 332 -3.52 -10.59 5.10
N PHE A 333 -3.21 -10.75 6.38
CA PHE A 333 -2.12 -11.62 6.81
C PHE A 333 -2.37 -13.09 6.42
N LEU A 334 -3.59 -13.58 6.63
CA LEU A 334 -3.99 -14.92 6.21
C LEU A 334 -3.88 -15.09 4.69
N ALA A 335 -4.30 -14.11 3.91
CA ALA A 335 -4.19 -14.14 2.47
C ALA A 335 -2.73 -14.20 2.00
N MET A 336 -1.84 -13.40 2.60
CA MET A 336 -0.40 -13.42 2.29
C MET A 336 0.25 -14.76 2.60
N ILE A 337 0.03 -15.31 3.80
CA ILE A 337 0.62 -16.61 4.21
C ILE A 337 0.08 -17.75 3.32
N SER A 338 -1.22 -17.76 3.07
CA SER A 338 -1.84 -18.77 2.23
C SER A 338 -1.36 -18.70 0.78
N ALA A 339 -1.15 -17.49 0.24
CA ALA A 339 -0.59 -17.31 -1.08
C ALA A 339 0.86 -17.80 -1.17
N ILE A 340 1.71 -17.49 -0.17
CA ILE A 340 3.08 -18.01 -0.07
C ILE A 340 3.06 -19.54 0.00
N GLY A 341 2.25 -20.10 0.91
CA GLY A 341 2.14 -21.54 1.08
C GLY A 341 1.68 -22.25 -0.20
N GLY A 342 0.64 -21.72 -0.85
CA GLY A 342 0.15 -22.22 -2.14
C GLY A 342 1.19 -22.15 -3.24
N TYR A 343 1.89 -21.02 -3.36
CA TYR A 343 2.98 -20.87 -4.32
C TYR A 343 4.09 -21.92 -4.10
N VAL A 344 4.57 -22.04 -2.87
CA VAL A 344 5.66 -22.96 -2.53
C VAL A 344 5.25 -24.41 -2.73
N VAL A 345 4.11 -24.82 -2.18
CA VAL A 345 3.65 -26.22 -2.26
C VAL A 345 3.41 -26.64 -3.72
N VAL A 346 2.64 -25.86 -4.47
CA VAL A 346 2.33 -26.20 -5.86
C VAL A 346 3.58 -26.11 -6.74
N SER A 347 4.45 -25.14 -6.52
CA SER A 347 5.72 -25.09 -7.27
C SER A 347 6.61 -26.28 -6.99
N LEU A 348 6.72 -26.75 -5.74
CA LEU A 348 7.49 -27.95 -5.41
C LEU A 348 6.90 -29.21 -6.06
N LEU A 349 5.58 -29.31 -6.17
CA LEU A 349 4.90 -30.44 -6.80
C LEU A 349 4.97 -30.42 -8.33
N THR A 350 5.07 -29.23 -8.95
CA THR A 350 5.01 -29.05 -10.40
C THR A 350 6.36 -28.73 -11.04
N CYS A 351 7.39 -28.40 -10.26
CA CYS A 351 8.72 -28.06 -10.76
C CYS A 351 9.46 -29.32 -11.21
N ARG A 352 9.57 -29.51 -12.52
CA ARG A 352 10.37 -30.60 -13.11
C ARG A 352 11.84 -30.22 -13.24
N GLU A 353 12.09 -28.98 -13.67
CA GLU A 353 13.44 -28.43 -13.88
C GLU A 353 13.56 -27.05 -13.21
N LYS A 354 14.75 -26.75 -12.69
CA LYS A 354 14.99 -25.43 -12.08
C LYS A 354 15.10 -24.38 -13.17
N PHE A 355 14.42 -23.25 -12.97
CA PHE A 355 14.51 -22.11 -13.86
C PHE A 355 15.92 -21.50 -13.86
N ASN A 356 16.41 -21.11 -15.03
CA ASN A 356 17.72 -20.46 -15.15
C ASN A 356 17.62 -18.98 -14.76
N MET A 357 17.87 -18.70 -13.47
CA MET A 357 17.85 -17.35 -12.90
C MET A 357 18.95 -16.46 -13.49
N ASP A 358 20.09 -17.03 -13.90
CA ASP A 358 21.19 -16.24 -14.45
C ASP A 358 20.84 -15.68 -15.83
N ARG A 359 20.06 -16.45 -16.63
CA ARG A 359 19.52 -15.94 -17.91
C ARG A 359 18.54 -14.77 -17.68
N MET A 360 17.59 -14.92 -16.75
CA MET A 360 16.60 -13.88 -16.46
C MET A 360 17.24 -12.59 -15.91
N LEU A 361 18.27 -12.74 -15.09
CA LEU A 361 18.94 -11.62 -14.41
C LEU A 361 20.21 -11.14 -15.14
N HIS A 362 20.41 -11.58 -16.39
CA HIS A 362 21.58 -11.27 -17.23
C HIS A 362 22.90 -11.44 -16.48
N ARG A 363 23.10 -12.60 -15.83
CA ARG A 363 24.29 -12.91 -15.04
C ARG A 363 25.18 -13.94 -15.71
N GLY A 364 26.49 -13.96 -15.39
CA GLY A 364 27.42 -14.95 -15.87
C GLY A 364 27.58 -14.95 -17.41
N ALA A 365 27.26 -16.07 -18.06
CA ALA A 365 27.36 -16.25 -19.50
C ALA A 365 26.30 -15.45 -20.30
N TYR A 366 25.20 -15.02 -19.65
CA TYR A 366 24.12 -14.26 -20.28
C TYR A 366 24.26 -12.75 -20.11
N ARG A 367 25.44 -12.31 -19.75
CA ARG A 367 25.79 -10.94 -19.49
C ARG A 367 25.91 -10.13 -20.77
N ARG A 368 25.43 -8.87 -20.81
CA ARG A 368 25.64 -7.95 -21.90
C ARG A 368 27.02 -7.25 -21.78
N ASP A 369 27.69 -7.05 -22.90
CA ASP A 369 29.06 -6.48 -22.95
C ASP A 369 29.15 -5.01 -22.53
N ASP A 370 28.04 -4.27 -22.54
CA ASP A 370 27.94 -2.86 -22.19
C ASP A 370 27.80 -2.59 -20.68
N GLU A 371 27.50 -3.62 -19.91
CA GLU A 371 27.43 -3.50 -18.45
C GLU A 371 28.82 -3.69 -17.81
N LYS A 372 29.43 -2.64 -17.29
CA LYS A 372 30.63 -2.69 -16.41
C LYS A 372 30.25 -3.34 -15.08
N LEU A 373 30.52 -4.62 -14.95
CA LEU A 373 29.90 -5.40 -13.93
C LEU A 373 30.82 -5.77 -12.77
N GLU A 374 30.26 -5.59 -11.59
CA GLU A 374 30.73 -6.26 -10.39
C GLU A 374 30.32 -7.76 -10.43
N PRO A 375 31.08 -8.65 -9.82
CA PRO A 375 30.73 -10.08 -9.72
C PRO A 375 29.34 -10.22 -9.06
N PRO A 376 28.56 -11.27 -9.41
CA PRO A 376 27.25 -11.52 -8.80
C PRO A 376 27.30 -11.54 -7.28
N LEU A 377 26.21 -11.12 -6.64
CA LEU A 377 26.04 -11.03 -5.18
C LEU A 377 26.52 -12.29 -4.43
N TYR A 378 26.23 -13.49 -4.96
CA TYR A 378 26.65 -14.75 -4.35
C TYR A 378 28.18 -15.00 -4.44
N VAL A 379 28.84 -14.50 -5.49
CA VAL A 379 30.29 -14.58 -5.64
C VAL A 379 30.98 -13.56 -4.71
N GLN A 380 30.39 -12.41 -4.53
CA GLN A 380 30.85 -11.43 -3.55
C GLN A 380 30.62 -11.91 -2.11
N ALA A 381 29.50 -12.59 -1.84
CA ALA A 381 29.20 -13.18 -0.54
C ALA A 381 30.15 -14.35 -0.15
N GLN A 382 30.73 -15.04 -1.13
CA GLN A 382 31.77 -16.03 -0.88
C GLN A 382 33.11 -15.44 -0.43
N LYS A 383 33.36 -14.16 -0.72
CA LYS A 383 34.48 -13.40 -0.15
C LYS A 383 34.11 -13.03 1.28
N LYS A 384 34.54 -13.84 2.24
CA LYS A 384 34.25 -13.75 3.69
C LYS A 384 34.42 -12.34 4.25
N GLY A 385 33.30 -11.71 4.67
CA GLY A 385 33.28 -10.46 5.44
C GLY A 385 31.89 -9.88 5.53
N PHE A 386 31.41 -9.55 6.72
CA PHE A 386 30.08 -8.95 6.99
C PHE A 386 29.86 -7.68 6.14
N LEU A 387 30.86 -6.83 6.00
CA LEU A 387 30.79 -5.60 5.19
C LEU A 387 30.58 -5.89 3.69
N VAL A 388 31.12 -6.99 3.17
CA VAL A 388 30.92 -7.39 1.77
C VAL A 388 29.50 -7.86 1.54
N ILE A 389 28.95 -8.63 2.47
CA ILE A 389 27.55 -9.06 2.44
C ILE A 389 26.64 -7.84 2.54
N LEU A 390 26.91 -6.93 3.47
CA LEU A 390 26.15 -5.71 3.64
C LEU A 390 26.20 -4.82 2.38
N LYS A 391 27.38 -4.63 1.81
CA LYS A 391 27.54 -3.90 0.54
C LYS A 391 26.79 -4.57 -0.61
N ALA A 392 26.81 -5.90 -0.65
CA ALA A 392 26.07 -6.67 -1.63
C ALA A 392 24.55 -6.53 -1.48
N LEU A 393 24.05 -6.51 -0.25
CA LEU A 393 22.63 -6.27 0.07
C LEU A 393 22.18 -4.84 -0.27
N THR A 394 23.07 -3.85 -0.21
CA THR A 394 22.74 -2.45 -0.53
C THR A 394 22.51 -2.21 -2.02
N GLY A 395 22.96 -3.13 -2.88
CA GLY A 395 22.91 -2.96 -4.33
C GLY A 395 23.78 -1.79 -4.86
N ILE A 396 24.71 -1.27 -4.04
CA ILE A 396 25.64 -0.20 -4.43
C ILE A 396 26.69 -0.79 -5.39
N ASP A 397 26.71 -0.28 -6.60
CA ASP A 397 27.63 -0.68 -7.66
C ASP A 397 28.62 0.45 -8.05
N ASN A 398 29.43 0.22 -9.08
CA ASN A 398 30.42 1.18 -9.55
C ASN A 398 29.81 2.40 -10.27
N ASN A 399 28.55 2.37 -10.63
CA ASN A 399 27.83 3.49 -11.25
C ASN A 399 27.39 4.53 -10.22
N PHE A 400 27.46 4.19 -8.93
CA PHE A 400 27.10 5.10 -7.85
C PHE A 400 28.14 6.19 -7.65
N THR A 401 27.72 7.43 -7.76
CA THR A 401 28.52 8.60 -7.37
C THR A 401 28.73 8.61 -5.85
N ARG A 402 29.59 9.51 -5.36
CA ARG A 402 29.75 9.70 -3.90
C ARG A 402 28.45 10.11 -3.23
N GLY A 403 27.66 10.98 -3.89
CA GLY A 403 26.34 11.39 -3.40
C GLY A 403 25.35 10.23 -3.33
N ASP A 404 25.27 9.41 -4.38
CA ASP A 404 24.37 8.25 -4.42
C ASP A 404 24.71 7.22 -3.34
N LYS A 405 26.01 7.03 -3.06
CA LYS A 405 26.47 6.15 -1.97
C LYS A 405 26.03 6.68 -0.59
N ILE A 406 26.18 7.99 -0.35
CA ILE A 406 25.73 8.63 0.90
C ILE A 406 24.22 8.47 1.05
N LEU A 407 23.45 8.74 0.00
CA LEU A 407 21.99 8.57 0.01
C LEU A 407 21.58 7.12 0.27
N SER A 408 22.21 6.16 -0.39
CA SER A 408 21.91 4.75 -0.19
C SER A 408 22.23 4.30 1.24
N TRP A 409 23.37 4.70 1.77
CA TRP A 409 23.72 4.40 3.16
C TRP A 409 22.80 5.09 4.16
N SER A 410 22.38 6.33 3.90
CA SER A 410 21.44 7.02 4.78
C SER A 410 20.10 6.28 4.89
N VAL A 411 19.60 5.72 3.79
CA VAL A 411 18.39 4.90 3.79
C VAL A 411 18.56 3.60 4.59
N ILE A 412 19.73 2.96 4.45
CA ILE A 412 20.02 1.72 5.21
C ILE A 412 20.09 2.01 6.70
N VAL A 413 20.83 3.06 7.10
CA VAL A 413 20.92 3.48 8.49
C VAL A 413 19.54 3.87 9.04
N TRP A 414 18.73 4.54 8.24
CA TRP A 414 17.36 4.90 8.62
C TRP A 414 16.46 3.67 8.78
N SER A 415 16.44 2.79 7.79
CA SER A 415 15.50 1.65 7.79
C SER A 415 15.92 0.56 8.77
N PHE A 416 17.20 0.15 8.75
CA PHE A 416 17.70 -0.93 9.59
C PHE A 416 18.21 -0.45 10.95
N GLY A 417 18.91 0.68 11.01
CA GLY A 417 19.41 1.23 12.27
C GLY A 417 18.28 1.82 13.10
N TRP A 418 17.64 2.87 12.57
CA TRP A 418 16.57 3.53 13.30
C TRP A 418 15.28 2.69 13.34
N GLY A 419 14.73 2.25 12.19
CA GLY A 419 13.45 1.53 12.15
C GLY A 419 13.52 0.16 12.83
N PHE A 420 14.27 -0.76 12.23
CA PHE A 420 14.33 -2.14 12.71
C PHE A 420 15.14 -2.30 14.01
N GLY A 421 16.25 -1.56 14.15
CA GLY A 421 17.10 -1.60 15.34
C GLY A 421 16.37 -1.12 16.60
N THR A 422 15.65 0.00 16.51
CA THR A 422 14.84 0.51 17.64
C THR A 422 13.67 -0.42 17.95
N PHE A 423 13.01 -0.96 16.92
CA PHE A 423 11.96 -1.96 17.11
C PHE A 423 12.45 -3.16 17.91
N LEU A 424 13.56 -3.79 17.49
CA LEU A 424 14.14 -4.92 18.22
C LEU A 424 14.55 -4.55 19.65
N THR A 425 15.19 -3.39 19.82
CA THR A 425 15.62 -2.92 21.13
C THR A 425 14.43 -2.75 22.07
N ILE A 426 13.35 -2.13 21.60
CA ILE A 426 12.14 -1.92 22.39
C ILE A 426 11.47 -3.26 22.73
N VAL A 427 11.36 -4.17 21.76
CA VAL A 427 10.76 -5.49 21.99
C VAL A 427 11.56 -6.27 23.03
N ILE A 428 12.87 -6.40 22.84
CA ILE A 428 13.74 -7.12 23.77
C ILE A 428 13.69 -6.50 25.17
N TRP A 429 13.76 -5.16 25.25
CA TRP A 429 13.71 -4.47 26.53
C TRP A 429 12.38 -4.72 27.26
N ASN A 430 11.24 -4.60 26.56
CA ASN A 430 9.94 -4.84 27.19
C ASN A 430 9.71 -6.30 27.62
N LEU A 431 10.32 -7.27 26.93
CA LEU A 431 10.30 -8.67 27.34
C LEU A 431 11.10 -8.91 28.65
N ILE A 432 12.15 -8.12 28.87
CA ILE A 432 12.98 -8.22 30.08
C ILE A 432 12.39 -7.36 31.22
N SER A 433 12.04 -6.12 30.92
CA SER A 433 11.51 -5.13 31.87
C SER A 433 10.47 -4.26 31.17
N PRO A 434 9.17 -4.43 31.46
CA PRO A 434 8.10 -3.66 30.84
C PRO A 434 8.30 -2.15 31.03
N TRP A 435 8.14 -1.40 29.98
CA TRP A 435 8.24 0.06 30.03
C TRP A 435 7.07 0.67 30.79
N PRO A 436 7.31 1.67 31.65
CA PRO A 436 6.25 2.50 32.21
C PRO A 436 5.49 3.22 31.09
N GLN A 437 4.20 3.49 31.30
CA GLN A 437 3.37 4.16 30.31
C GLN A 437 3.96 5.50 29.83
N GLN A 438 4.60 6.24 30.74
CA GLN A 438 5.25 7.52 30.40
C GLN A 438 6.38 7.37 29.37
N TRP A 439 7.11 6.25 29.38
CA TRP A 439 8.17 6.00 28.39
C TRP A 439 7.58 5.75 27.00
N TRP A 440 6.43 5.05 26.92
CA TRP A 440 5.71 4.88 25.67
C TRP A 440 5.22 6.22 25.12
N VAL A 441 4.67 7.09 25.96
CA VAL A 441 4.24 8.43 25.57
C VAL A 441 5.43 9.23 25.01
N ASN A 442 6.54 9.26 25.73
CA ASN A 442 7.75 9.98 25.31
C ASN A 442 8.33 9.40 24.02
N TRP A 443 8.37 8.08 23.91
CA TRP A 443 8.85 7.41 22.69
C TRP A 443 8.03 7.79 21.46
N PHE A 444 6.72 7.68 21.54
CA PHE A 444 5.86 8.04 20.41
C PHE A 444 5.89 9.53 20.11
N PHE A 445 5.96 10.38 21.12
CA PHE A 445 6.13 11.81 20.90
C PHE A 445 7.44 12.11 20.15
N ILE A 446 8.55 11.55 20.59
CA ILE A 446 9.84 11.78 19.94
C ILE A 446 9.87 11.16 18.54
N SER A 447 9.51 9.88 18.41
CA SER A 447 9.64 9.17 17.12
C SER A 447 8.62 9.61 16.09
N SER A 448 7.36 9.80 16.48
CA SER A 448 6.27 10.06 15.53
C SER A 448 5.99 11.54 15.32
N ILE A 449 6.28 12.41 16.29
CA ILE A 449 6.06 13.84 16.14
C ILE A 449 7.37 14.57 15.85
N VAL A 450 8.36 14.50 16.75
CA VAL A 450 9.58 15.30 16.61
C VAL A 450 10.41 14.84 15.41
N VAL A 451 10.75 13.57 15.36
CA VAL A 451 11.60 13.01 14.28
C VAL A 451 10.86 13.07 12.94
N ALA A 452 9.57 12.72 12.90
CA ALA A 452 8.78 12.81 11.68
C ALA A 452 8.68 14.25 11.16
N SER A 453 8.50 15.24 12.04
CA SER A 453 8.46 16.67 11.66
C SER A 453 9.79 17.15 11.09
N ILE A 454 10.90 16.77 11.71
CA ILE A 454 12.25 17.15 11.21
C ILE A 454 12.50 16.52 9.84
N VAL A 455 12.27 15.21 9.71
CA VAL A 455 12.45 14.50 8.44
C VAL A 455 11.53 15.05 7.36
N GLY A 456 10.27 15.31 7.70
CA GLY A 456 9.29 15.87 6.78
C GLY A 456 9.67 17.26 6.30
N LEU A 457 10.10 18.15 7.20
CA LEU A 457 10.54 19.50 6.85
C LEU A 457 11.79 19.49 5.93
N VAL A 458 12.81 18.72 6.31
CA VAL A 458 14.02 18.57 5.51
C VAL A 458 13.70 17.99 4.13
N SER A 459 12.88 16.94 4.08
CA SER A 459 12.47 16.33 2.82
C SER A 459 11.69 17.32 1.94
N THR A 460 10.76 18.09 2.51
CA THR A 460 9.99 19.09 1.76
C THR A 460 10.89 20.12 1.08
N VAL A 461 11.82 20.71 1.80
CA VAL A 461 12.75 21.70 1.24
C VAL A 461 13.63 21.07 0.16
N TRP A 462 14.20 19.91 0.45
CA TRP A 462 15.08 19.21 -0.48
C TRP A 462 14.38 18.83 -1.78
N PHE A 463 13.21 18.17 -1.69
CA PHE A 463 12.46 17.74 -2.88
C PHE A 463 11.80 18.90 -3.63
N SER A 464 11.45 19.99 -2.97
CA SER A 464 10.95 21.18 -3.67
C SER A 464 12.02 21.80 -4.57
N ILE A 465 13.26 21.92 -4.08
CA ILE A 465 14.38 22.49 -4.85
C ILE A 465 14.84 21.47 -5.91
N GLY A 466 15.15 20.23 -5.50
CA GLY A 466 15.65 19.19 -6.39
C GLY A 466 14.64 18.80 -7.46
N GLY A 467 13.40 18.54 -7.08
CA GLY A 467 12.34 18.15 -7.99
C GLY A 467 12.00 19.21 -9.03
N THR A 468 12.03 20.50 -8.67
CA THR A 468 11.85 21.60 -9.64
C THR A 468 12.98 21.60 -10.67
N ARG A 469 14.23 21.44 -10.24
CA ARG A 469 15.37 21.36 -11.14
C ARG A 469 15.29 20.15 -12.08
N ASP A 470 14.94 18.99 -11.53
CA ASP A 470 14.81 17.75 -12.31
C ASP A 470 13.66 17.83 -13.32
N LEU A 471 12.53 18.43 -12.94
CA LEU A 471 11.40 18.69 -13.82
C LEU A 471 11.80 19.56 -15.01
N LEU A 472 12.50 20.67 -14.78
CA LEU A 472 13.02 21.53 -15.86
C LEU A 472 13.95 20.77 -16.79
N THR A 473 14.85 19.95 -16.23
CA THR A 473 15.79 19.14 -17.01
C THR A 473 15.04 18.09 -17.83
N MET A 474 14.02 17.45 -17.27
CA MET A 474 13.17 16.49 -17.97
C MET A 474 12.48 17.13 -19.18
N PHE A 475 11.87 18.31 -19.04
CA PHE A 475 11.26 19.01 -20.18
C PHE A 475 12.26 19.38 -21.26
N GLN A 476 13.47 19.77 -20.90
CA GLN A 476 14.53 20.04 -21.86
C GLN A 476 14.95 18.79 -22.64
N ARG A 477 15.03 17.63 -21.98
CA ARG A 477 15.32 16.34 -22.61
C ARG A 477 14.19 15.89 -23.51
N LEU A 478 12.95 15.97 -23.05
CA LEU A 478 11.77 15.61 -23.85
C LEU A 478 11.63 16.41 -25.14
N ARG A 479 11.98 17.72 -25.12
CA ARG A 479 11.99 18.55 -26.34
C ARG A 479 13.01 18.07 -27.39
N LYS A 480 14.07 17.40 -26.97
CA LYS A 480 15.14 16.88 -27.85
C LYS A 480 14.92 15.41 -28.24
N HIS A 481 14.06 14.73 -27.50
CA HIS A 481 13.80 13.30 -27.72
C HIS A 481 12.99 13.09 -29.01
N ARG A 482 13.50 12.25 -29.89
CA ARG A 482 12.75 11.75 -31.06
C ARG A 482 12.34 10.32 -30.75
N ALA A 483 11.04 10.05 -30.85
CA ALA A 483 10.52 8.69 -30.69
C ALA A 483 11.08 7.79 -31.81
N ASP A 484 11.61 6.63 -31.44
CA ASP A 484 11.99 5.59 -32.40
C ASP A 484 10.69 4.88 -32.86
N VAL A 485 10.34 5.04 -34.12
CA VAL A 485 9.11 4.49 -34.70
C VAL A 485 9.17 2.96 -34.82
N ALA A 486 10.37 2.38 -34.84
CA ALA A 486 10.59 0.95 -34.91
C ALA A 486 10.51 0.25 -33.55
N ASP A 487 10.58 0.99 -32.44
CA ASP A 487 10.47 0.43 -31.10
C ASP A 487 9.00 0.42 -30.64
N ASP A 488 8.37 -0.75 -30.74
CA ASP A 488 7.01 -0.98 -30.24
C ASP A 488 6.97 -1.51 -28.79
N GLY A 489 8.12 -1.60 -28.13
CA GLY A 489 8.28 -2.09 -26.75
C GLY A 489 8.24 -3.61 -26.62
N ARG A 490 8.25 -4.38 -27.71
CA ARG A 490 8.31 -5.85 -27.65
C ARG A 490 9.71 -6.33 -27.28
N VAL A 491 9.73 -7.42 -26.56
CA VAL A 491 10.93 -8.21 -26.29
C VAL A 491 10.83 -9.52 -27.06
N GLN A 492 11.72 -9.73 -28.01
CA GLN A 492 11.81 -10.97 -28.79
C GLN A 492 13.13 -11.67 -28.41
N ASP A 493 13.05 -12.97 -28.11
CA ASP A 493 14.19 -13.78 -27.69
C ASP A 493 15.04 -13.20 -26.55
N GLY A 494 14.41 -12.41 -25.67
CA GLY A 494 15.06 -11.75 -24.54
C GLY A 494 15.77 -10.44 -24.90
N VAL A 495 15.59 -9.92 -26.10
CA VAL A 495 16.16 -8.64 -26.57
C VAL A 495 15.02 -7.66 -26.87
N SER A 496 15.11 -6.44 -26.30
CA SER A 496 14.17 -5.35 -26.65
C SER A 496 14.46 -4.83 -28.05
N ALA A 497 13.42 -4.47 -28.81
CA ALA A 497 13.58 -3.81 -30.10
C ALA A 497 14.42 -2.51 -29.99
N ALA A 498 14.37 -1.83 -28.83
CA ALA A 498 15.21 -0.65 -28.55
C ALA A 498 16.71 -0.97 -28.55
N ASP A 499 17.09 -2.19 -28.20
CA ASP A 499 18.49 -2.63 -28.08
C ASP A 499 19.06 -3.26 -29.37
N LEU A 500 18.21 -3.44 -30.38
CA LEU A 500 18.66 -3.96 -31.67
C LEU A 500 19.38 -2.88 -32.48
N PRO A 501 20.44 -3.24 -33.22
CA PRO A 501 21.07 -2.34 -34.20
C PRO A 501 20.03 -1.83 -35.19
N HIS A 502 20.20 -0.59 -35.64
CA HIS A 502 19.22 0.08 -36.51
C HIS A 502 18.91 -0.70 -37.79
N ASP A 503 19.90 -1.41 -38.33
CA ASP A 503 19.80 -2.24 -39.52
C ASP A 503 18.93 -3.48 -39.33
N GLN A 504 18.91 -4.05 -38.13
CA GLN A 504 18.04 -5.20 -37.80
C GLN A 504 16.59 -4.75 -37.48
N LYS A 505 16.41 -3.55 -36.93
CA LYS A 505 15.06 -2.98 -36.70
C LYS A 505 14.24 -2.79 -37.97
N LEU A 506 14.92 -2.54 -39.10
CA LEU A 506 14.27 -2.31 -40.39
C LEU A 506 13.94 -3.63 -41.13
N SER A 507 14.67 -4.72 -40.90
CA SER A 507 14.47 -6.02 -41.53
C SER A 507 13.27 -6.79 -40.99
N ASP A 508 12.93 -6.63 -39.72
CA ASP A 508 11.84 -7.37 -39.07
C ASP A 508 10.45 -6.68 -39.22
N ASN A 509 10.42 -5.46 -39.77
CA ASN A 509 9.19 -4.71 -40.03
C ASN A 509 8.78 -4.71 -41.51
N ALA A 510 9.52 -5.39 -42.40
CA ALA A 510 9.19 -5.59 -43.81
C ALA A 510 8.51 -6.95 -44.02
#